data_9e6ea8761439c00f4a0ed9bb4c5ef5bf
#
_entry.id   9e6ea8761439c00f4a0ed9bb4c5ef5bf
#
_cell.length_a   1.000
_cell.length_b   1.000
_cell.length_c   1.000
_cell.angle_alpha   90.00
_cell.angle_beta   90.00
_cell.angle_gamma   90.00
#
_symmetry.space_group_name_H-M   'P 1'
#
loop_
_entity.id
_entity.type
_entity.pdbx_description
1 polymer ?
#
loop_
_entity_poly.entity_id
_entity_poly.type
_entity_poly.pdbx_seq_one_letter_code
_entity_poly.pdbx_strand_id
1 'polypeptide(L)'
;MTLHQESNRYTITSGDHLVTVRNRKRMDMTSVKEIERFDQEEFYVRTAQGHLLIRGEELRIVHLDVDKGLLTLEGNVKALQYDDEDNGLSKGFLHKLFG
;
A
#
# COMPACT_ATOMS: atom_id res chain seq x y z
N MET A 1 23.37 10.42 -8.41
CA MET A 1 23.58 10.50 -8.10
C MET A 1 23.57 10.24 -7.54
N THR A 2 23.58 10.17 -7.42
CA THR A 2 23.71 10.11 -6.89
C THR A 2 23.48 9.84 -6.20
N LEU A 3 23.29 9.89 -6.08
CA LEU A 3 23.21 9.82 -5.51
C LEU A 3 22.76 9.52 -4.96
N HIS A 4 22.51 9.58 -4.96
CA HIS A 4 22.34 9.47 -4.44
C HIS A 4 21.93 8.74 -4.08
N GLN A 5 21.73 8.56 -4.23
CA GLN A 5 21.69 7.97 -3.99
C GLN A 5 21.91 7.35 -3.46
N GLU A 6 22.29 7.44 -3.41
CA GLU A 6 22.65 6.95 -2.79
C GLU A 6 22.58 6.68 -1.86
N SER A 7 22.29 7.03 -1.63
CA SER A 7 22.25 6.89 -0.62
C SER A 7 21.44 6.37 0.04
N ASN A 8 20.80 6.35 0.15
CA ASN A 8 20.00 5.86 0.83
C ASN A 8 19.71 4.59 0.82
N ARG A 9 19.74 4.37 -0.05
CA ARG A 9 19.64 3.13 -0.37
C ARG A 9 19.92 2.27 0.65
N TYR A 10 20.73 2.51 1.07
CA TYR A 10 21.21 1.68 1.88
C TYR A 10 20.57 1.50 3.07
N THR A 11 19.76 2.19 3.25
CA THR A 11 19.33 2.03 4.53
C THR A 11 17.92 1.99 4.56
N ILE A 12 17.36 0.98 4.03
CA ILE A 12 15.99 0.76 4.25
C ILE A 12 15.88 0.15 5.58
N THR A 13 15.30 0.85 6.50
CA THR A 13 15.12 0.35 7.83
C THR A 13 13.72 -0.17 7.96
N SER A 14 13.44 -0.78 9.08
CA SER A 14 12.14 -1.38 9.29
C SER A 14 11.02 -0.36 9.31
N GLY A 15 11.36 0.93 9.44
CA GLY A 15 10.31 1.93 9.48
C GLY A 15 9.99 2.55 8.15
N ASP A 16 10.80 2.28 7.14
CA ASP A 16 10.59 2.91 5.86
C ASP A 16 9.39 2.30 5.16
N HIS A 17 8.57 3.16 4.61
CA HIS A 17 7.40 2.73 3.88
C HIS A 17 7.61 3.00 2.40
N LEU A 18 7.67 1.94 1.63
CA LEU A 18 7.89 2.03 0.19
C LEU A 18 6.75 1.33 -0.52
N VAL A 19 6.37 1.87 -1.65
CA VAL A 19 5.37 1.26 -2.51
C VAL A 19 5.94 1.29 -3.93
N THR A 20 6.01 0.14 -4.56
CA THR A 20 6.51 0.03 -5.91
C THR A 20 5.45 -0.61 -6.77
N VAL A 21 5.14 0.01 -7.89
CA VAL A 21 4.17 -0.53 -8.83
C VAL A 21 4.88 -0.80 -10.13
N ARG A 22 4.78 -2.03 -10.62
CA ARG A 22 5.42 -2.42 -11.87
C ARG A 22 4.37 -2.76 -12.91
N ASN A 23 4.35 -1.96 -13.96
CA ASN A 23 3.43 -2.18 -15.10
C ASN A 23 1.97 -2.27 -14.68
N ARG A 24 1.64 -1.68 -13.55
CA ARG A 24 0.30 -1.74 -12.97
C ARG A 24 -0.17 -3.18 -12.73
N LYS A 25 0.77 -4.14 -12.75
CA LYS A 25 0.41 -5.55 -12.57
C LYS A 25 0.95 -6.13 -11.28
N ARG A 26 1.95 -5.51 -10.72
CA ARG A 26 2.54 -6.01 -9.49
C ARG A 26 2.84 -4.84 -8.57
N MET A 27 2.54 -5.00 -7.32
CA MET A 27 2.74 -3.97 -6.35
C MET A 27 3.39 -4.54 -5.12
N ASP A 28 4.51 -3.95 -4.71
CA ASP A 28 5.23 -4.37 -3.51
C ASP A 28 5.16 -3.24 -2.49
N MET A 29 4.91 -3.60 -1.24
CA MET A 29 4.82 -2.62 -0.16
C MET A 29 5.61 -3.07 1.04
N THR A 30 6.18 -2.07 1.74
CA THR A 30 6.84 -2.33 3.02
C THR A 30 6.09 -1.61 4.13
N SER A 31 6.44 -1.91 5.35
CA SER A 31 5.87 -1.29 6.56
C SER A 31 4.36 -1.47 6.65
N VAL A 32 3.89 -2.60 6.19
CA VAL A 32 2.49 -2.97 6.29
C VAL A 32 2.25 -3.49 7.70
N LYS A 33 1.27 -2.94 8.38
CA LYS A 33 0.94 -3.34 9.74
C LYS A 33 -0.19 -4.34 9.75
N GLU A 34 -1.14 -4.18 8.86
CA GLU A 34 -2.33 -5.00 8.89
C GLU A 34 -3.10 -4.84 7.59
N ILE A 35 -3.69 -5.91 7.11
CA ILE A 35 -4.64 -5.82 6.00
C ILE A 35 -6.01 -5.85 6.64
N GLU A 36 -6.70 -4.71 6.60
CA GLU A 36 -7.96 -4.58 7.32
C GLU A 36 -9.14 -5.10 6.52
N ARG A 37 -9.04 -5.03 5.20
CA ARG A 37 -10.13 -5.47 4.36
C ARG A 37 -9.59 -5.72 2.98
N PHE A 38 -10.04 -6.78 2.33
CA PHE A 38 -9.59 -7.00 0.96
C PHE A 38 -10.55 -7.89 0.20
N ASP A 39 -10.59 -7.66 -1.09
CA ASP A 39 -11.22 -8.56 -2.05
C ASP A 39 -10.50 -8.35 -3.38
N GLN A 40 -11.04 -8.86 -4.44
CA GLN A 40 -10.36 -8.79 -5.73
C GLN A 40 -10.32 -7.39 -6.32
N GLU A 41 -11.09 -6.47 -5.78
CA GLU A 41 -11.15 -5.13 -6.31
C GLU A 41 -10.61 -4.08 -5.37
N GLU A 42 -10.43 -4.41 -4.11
CA GLU A 42 -9.97 -3.44 -3.13
C GLU A 42 -9.14 -4.09 -2.05
N PHE A 43 -8.09 -3.38 -1.65
CA PHE A 43 -7.34 -3.72 -0.45
C PHE A 43 -7.26 -2.47 0.41
N TYR A 44 -7.60 -2.60 1.67
CA TYR A 44 -7.48 -1.51 2.62
C TYR A 44 -6.45 -1.93 3.65
N VAL A 45 -5.30 -1.28 3.62
CA VAL A 45 -4.12 -1.74 4.33
C VAL A 45 -3.65 -0.65 5.28
N ARG A 46 -3.37 -1.03 6.51
CA ARG A 46 -2.80 -0.08 7.46
C ARG A 46 -1.28 -0.18 7.37
N THR A 47 -0.64 0.96 7.17
CA THR A 47 0.82 1.02 7.06
C THR A 47 1.37 1.95 8.11
N ALA A 48 2.70 2.01 8.21
CA ALA A 48 3.34 2.91 9.14
C ALA A 48 3.05 4.38 8.83
N GLN A 49 2.64 4.68 7.60
CA GLN A 49 2.37 6.05 7.17
C GLN A 49 0.89 6.30 6.96
N GLY A 50 0.03 5.48 7.52
CA GLY A 50 -1.40 5.67 7.43
C GLY A 50 -2.06 4.56 6.64
N HIS A 51 -3.35 4.71 6.41
CA HIS A 51 -4.10 3.71 5.68
C HIS A 51 -3.95 3.93 4.19
N LEU A 52 -3.84 2.85 3.46
CA LEU A 52 -3.69 2.90 2.02
C LEU A 52 -4.79 2.08 1.38
N LEU A 53 -5.55 2.72 0.51
CA LEU A 53 -6.58 2.06 -0.24
C LEU A 53 -6.03 1.76 -1.63
N ILE A 54 -6.10 0.50 -2.02
CA ILE A 54 -5.64 0.05 -3.32
C ILE A 54 -6.83 -0.48 -4.06
N ARG A 55 -7.06 0.02 -5.25
CA ARG A 55 -8.18 -0.41 -6.06
C ARG A 55 -7.70 -0.96 -7.38
N GLY A 56 -8.42 -1.96 -7.88
CA GLY A 56 -8.03 -2.56 -9.13
C GLY A 56 -8.99 -3.65 -9.53
N GLU A 57 -8.47 -4.62 -10.27
CA GLU A 57 -9.24 -5.77 -10.73
C GLU A 57 -8.40 -7.00 -10.58
N GLU A 58 -9.03 -8.07 -10.13
CA GLU A 58 -8.36 -9.35 -10.00
C GLU A 58 -7.11 -9.26 -9.12
N LEU A 59 -7.19 -8.43 -8.10
CA LEU A 59 -6.09 -8.28 -7.18
C LEU A 59 -5.98 -9.51 -6.30
N ARG A 60 -4.76 -9.92 -6.01
CA ARG A 60 -4.54 -11.05 -5.13
C ARG A 60 -3.20 -10.92 -4.43
N ILE A 61 -3.12 -11.54 -3.27
CA ILE A 61 -1.87 -11.54 -2.51
C ILE A 61 -0.99 -12.64 -3.07
N VAL A 62 0.25 -12.30 -3.40
CA VAL A 62 1.22 -13.30 -3.80
C VAL A 62 2.31 -13.47 -2.76
N HIS A 63 2.46 -12.50 -1.87
CA HIS A 63 3.43 -12.64 -0.80
C HIS A 63 2.99 -11.76 0.37
N LEU A 64 3.05 -12.32 1.56
CA LEU A 64 2.75 -11.57 2.77
C LEU A 64 3.66 -12.06 3.88
N ASP A 65 4.41 -11.14 4.46
CA ASP A 65 5.27 -11.44 5.60
C ASP A 65 4.94 -10.42 6.66
N VAL A 66 4.08 -10.82 7.61
CA VAL A 66 3.61 -9.88 8.61
C VAL A 66 4.71 -9.42 9.55
N ASP A 67 5.67 -10.29 9.82
CA ASP A 67 6.76 -9.93 10.72
C ASP A 67 7.63 -8.84 10.13
N LYS A 68 7.84 -8.88 8.85
CA LYS A 68 8.65 -7.88 8.17
C LYS A 68 7.82 -6.77 7.58
N GLY A 69 6.52 -6.89 7.59
CA GLY A 69 5.65 -5.87 7.03
C GLY A 69 5.66 -5.81 5.52
N LEU A 70 5.86 -6.94 4.86
CA LEU A 70 5.96 -6.98 3.41
C LEU A 70 4.68 -7.53 2.81
N LEU A 71 4.20 -6.87 1.77
CA LEU A 71 3.02 -7.33 1.07
C LEU A 71 3.23 -7.14 -0.42
N THR A 72 2.99 -8.19 -1.19
CA THR A 72 3.05 -8.12 -2.64
C THR A 72 1.71 -8.54 -3.21
N LEU A 73 1.19 -7.71 -4.08
CA LEU A 73 -0.06 -7.98 -4.78
C LEU A 73 0.21 -8.10 -6.26
N GLU A 74 -0.63 -8.89 -6.93
CA GLU A 74 -0.67 -8.91 -8.38
C GLU A 74 -2.10 -8.72 -8.82
N GLY A 75 -2.28 -8.27 -10.05
CA GLY A 75 -3.56 -7.98 -10.61
C GLY A 75 -3.45 -6.72 -11.43
N ASN A 76 -4.56 -6.07 -11.64
CA ASN A 76 -4.57 -4.86 -12.43
C ASN A 76 -4.81 -3.68 -11.49
N VAL A 77 -3.74 -2.95 -11.19
CA VAL A 77 -3.81 -1.86 -10.22
C VAL A 77 -4.35 -0.62 -10.91
N LYS A 78 -5.38 -0.03 -10.34
CA LYS A 78 -6.01 1.15 -10.92
C LYS A 78 -5.83 2.41 -10.11
N ALA A 79 -5.78 2.29 -8.79
CA ALA A 79 -5.66 3.48 -7.97
C ALA A 79 -5.01 3.14 -6.64
N LEU A 80 -4.28 4.10 -6.11
CA LEU A 80 -3.69 4.04 -4.79
C LEU A 80 -4.03 5.34 -4.10
N GLN A 81 -4.51 5.26 -2.87
CA GLN A 81 -4.86 6.48 -2.17
C GLN A 81 -4.67 6.32 -0.68
N TYR A 82 -3.95 7.23 -0.09
CA TYR A 82 -3.82 7.26 1.36
C TYR A 82 -5.03 7.93 1.96
N ASP A 83 -5.44 7.40 3.09
CA ASP A 83 -6.63 7.84 3.77
C ASP A 83 -6.22 8.30 5.15
N ASP A 84 -6.24 9.61 5.37
CA ASP A 84 -5.84 10.18 6.66
C ASP A 84 -7.02 10.19 7.58
N GLU A 85 -7.13 9.16 8.38
CA GLU A 85 -8.30 9.03 9.20
C GLU A 85 -8.38 10.02 10.35
N ASP A 86 -7.27 10.67 10.65
CA ASP A 86 -7.24 11.59 11.76
C ASP A 86 -8.18 12.74 11.64
N ASN A 87 -8.47 13.17 10.44
CA ASN A 87 -9.28 14.35 10.25
C ASN A 87 -10.74 14.04 10.08
N GLY A 88 -11.09 12.79 10.18
CA GLY A 88 -12.49 12.43 10.04
C GLY A 88 -13.00 12.49 8.62
N LEU A 89 -12.21 13.00 7.71
CA LEU A 89 -12.64 13.03 6.33
C LEU A 89 -12.63 11.66 5.71
N SER A 90 -11.84 10.77 6.26
CA SER A 90 -11.70 9.46 5.67
C SER A 90 -13.03 8.74 5.57
N LYS A 91 -13.86 8.86 6.58
CA LYS A 91 -15.14 8.19 6.51
C LYS A 91 -15.99 8.78 5.41
N GLY A 92 -16.04 10.09 5.33
CA GLY A 92 -16.82 10.73 4.30
C GLY A 92 -16.28 10.44 2.93
N PHE A 93 -14.98 10.44 2.83
CA PHE A 93 -14.34 10.18 1.58
C PHE A 93 -14.63 8.77 1.08
N LEU A 94 -14.46 7.79 1.94
CA LEU A 94 -14.74 6.42 1.57
C LEU A 94 -16.21 6.22 1.24
N HIS A 95 -17.06 6.87 1.97
CA HIS A 95 -18.47 6.78 1.71
C HIS A 95 -18.80 7.30 0.31
N LYS A 96 -18.18 8.39 -0.07
CA LYS A 96 -18.42 8.92 -1.40
C LYS A 96 -17.91 7.99 -2.48
N LEU A 97 -16.81 7.32 -2.22
CA LEU A 97 -16.26 6.42 -3.21
C LEU A 97 -17.12 5.18 -3.39
N PHE A 98 -17.73 4.72 -2.34
CA PHE A 98 -18.42 3.45 -2.37
C PHE A 98 -19.93 3.55 -2.25
N GLY A 99 -20.39 4.68 -1.97
CA GLY A 99 -21.81 4.83 -1.75
C GLY A 99 -22.32 6.02 -2.46
#